data_c14176cc2e9a38939a1402a57637de71
#
_entry.id   c14176cc2e9a38939a1402a57637de71
#
_cell.length_a   1.000
_cell.length_b   1.000
_cell.length_c   1.000
_cell.angle_alpha   90.00
_cell.angle_beta   90.00
_cell.angle_gamma   90.00
#
_symmetry.space_group_name_H-M   'P 1'
#
loop_
_entity.id
_entity.type
_entity.pdbx_description
1 polymer ?
#
loop_
_entity_poly.entity_id
_entity_poly.type
_entity_poly.pdbx_seq_one_letter_code
_entity_poly.pdbx_strand_id
1 'polypeptide(L)'
;LTQIAAFPEQSYPVRGAKRRFPLSTYIKRKMRGQIDAILCDELHQYNNASGQGDAMAELFGVCRYYIGMTATLINGYSSGIFHLLYRLLPGLMLKDGKRYRKPGDFDAEYGVVENTYEIKDAAYNSNRRAIKRKTKSRQLPGVSPLVYSRFLLEYTSFLSLSDMGKDLPDYEEIPVPLDMPEAVYSSYEKIEHELRMVLKTDRKAAQKILSAYLNLLTVYPDQPYDQPAIIHPIEGTVIAEPPNMASFEDILPKEEKTLEIVREKLAAGERVLIYTSWTRTDSQKKLLKQLHQEGICAEILKPSVPTEKREEWVEKRVRFGLQVLITNPSVVETGLDLNAFTTLIFYSIGYNLF
;
A
#
# COMPACT_ATOMS: atom_id res chain seq x y z
N LEU A 1 -8.35 -7.39 -18.24
CA LEU A 1 -9.22 -7.31 -17.05
C LEU A 1 -9.12 -5.97 -16.34
N THR A 2 -7.95 -5.34 -16.28
CA THR A 2 -7.73 -4.01 -15.67
C THR A 2 -8.56 -2.89 -16.30
N GLN A 3 -8.97 -3.01 -17.55
CA GLN A 3 -9.85 -2.03 -18.21
C GLN A 3 -11.33 -2.13 -17.80
N ILE A 4 -11.75 -3.23 -17.18
CA ILE A 4 -13.15 -3.43 -16.72
C ILE A 4 -13.45 -2.55 -15.51
N ALA A 5 -12.45 -2.25 -14.72
CA ALA A 5 -12.56 -1.56 -13.44
C ALA A 5 -12.71 -0.03 -13.52
N ALA A 6 -12.53 0.56 -14.69
CA ALA A 6 -12.33 2.02 -14.81
C ALA A 6 -13.59 2.87 -14.86
N PHE A 7 -14.81 2.31 -14.70
CA PHE A 7 -16.02 3.10 -14.93
C PHE A 7 -17.04 2.98 -13.81
N PRO A 8 -17.09 3.96 -12.88
CA PRO A 8 -18.17 4.05 -11.91
C PRO A 8 -19.51 4.34 -12.65
N GLU A 9 -20.58 3.67 -12.25
CA GLU A 9 -21.93 3.87 -12.78
C GLU A 9 -22.49 5.29 -12.62
N GLN A 10 -21.81 6.14 -11.85
CA GLN A 10 -22.26 7.51 -11.51
C GLN A 10 -21.58 8.63 -12.32
N SER A 11 -20.92 8.36 -13.44
CA SER A 11 -20.52 9.44 -14.31
C SER A 11 -21.76 10.02 -15.00
N TYR A 12 -22.19 11.18 -14.55
CA TYR A 12 -23.23 11.97 -15.24
C TYR A 12 -22.83 12.16 -16.71
N PRO A 13 -23.71 11.85 -17.67
CA PRO A 13 -23.37 11.96 -19.07
C PRO A 13 -23.15 13.42 -19.41
N VAL A 14 -21.91 13.79 -19.68
CA VAL A 14 -21.62 15.05 -20.36
C VAL A 14 -22.29 14.96 -21.73
N ARG A 15 -23.16 15.96 -22.10
CA ARG A 15 -23.84 16.02 -23.39
C ARG A 15 -22.79 15.85 -24.49
N GLY A 16 -22.94 14.81 -25.32
CA GLY A 16 -22.04 14.51 -26.43
C GLY A 16 -20.94 13.47 -26.17
N ALA A 17 -20.71 13.02 -24.94
CA ALA A 17 -19.76 11.94 -24.66
C ALA A 17 -20.35 10.56 -25.04
N LYS A 18 -19.60 9.75 -25.80
CA LYS A 18 -19.99 8.36 -26.08
C LYS A 18 -20.09 7.62 -24.75
N ARG A 19 -21.25 7.05 -24.42
CA ARG A 19 -21.43 6.19 -23.25
C ARG A 19 -20.52 4.99 -23.37
N ARG A 20 -19.59 4.85 -22.44
CA ARG A 20 -18.80 3.64 -22.30
C ARG A 20 -19.65 2.61 -21.56
N PHE A 21 -19.85 1.46 -22.17
CA PHE A 21 -20.63 0.38 -21.59
C PHE A 21 -19.65 -0.51 -20.79
N PRO A 22 -19.88 -0.76 -19.49
CA PRO A 22 -19.01 -1.62 -18.70
C PRO A 22 -18.95 -3.03 -19.30
N LEU A 23 -17.76 -3.58 -19.44
CA LEU A 23 -17.56 -4.91 -20.03
C LEU A 23 -18.23 -5.99 -19.19
N SER A 24 -18.23 -5.87 -17.85
CA SER A 24 -18.94 -6.79 -16.94
C SER A 24 -20.44 -6.84 -17.27
N THR A 25 -21.07 -5.69 -17.48
CA THR A 25 -22.48 -5.60 -17.86
C THR A 25 -22.73 -6.16 -19.27
N TYR A 26 -21.78 -5.99 -20.19
CA TYR A 26 -21.87 -6.61 -21.52
C TYR A 26 -21.84 -8.12 -21.42
N ILE A 27 -20.88 -8.70 -20.71
CA ILE A 27 -20.74 -10.13 -20.48
C ILE A 27 -22.02 -10.68 -19.83
N LYS A 28 -22.53 -10.02 -18.79
CA LYS A 28 -23.75 -10.40 -18.11
C LYS A 28 -24.96 -10.48 -19.04
N ARG A 29 -25.08 -9.53 -20.00
CA ARG A 29 -26.24 -9.43 -20.91
C ARG A 29 -26.12 -10.29 -22.16
N LYS A 30 -24.90 -10.46 -22.68
CA LYS A 30 -24.68 -11.07 -24.00
C LYS A 30 -23.98 -12.42 -23.96
N MET A 31 -23.27 -12.74 -22.87
CA MET A 31 -22.46 -13.94 -22.76
C MET A 31 -22.91 -14.86 -21.62
N ARG A 32 -24.11 -14.64 -21.10
CA ARG A 32 -24.65 -15.50 -20.03
C ARG A 32 -24.77 -16.95 -20.51
N GLY A 33 -24.24 -17.89 -19.73
CA GLY A 33 -24.21 -19.31 -20.09
C GLY A 33 -23.08 -19.71 -21.05
N GLN A 34 -22.18 -18.78 -21.44
CA GLN A 34 -21.00 -19.07 -22.24
C GLN A 34 -19.73 -19.19 -21.39
N ILE A 35 -19.80 -18.81 -20.11
CA ILE A 35 -18.69 -18.85 -19.16
C ILE A 35 -19.09 -19.79 -18.03
N ASP A 36 -18.42 -20.91 -17.89
CA ASP A 36 -18.70 -21.88 -16.84
C ASP A 36 -18.02 -21.52 -15.52
N ALA A 37 -16.78 -21.05 -15.59
CA ALA A 37 -15.97 -20.74 -14.43
C ALA A 37 -15.17 -19.45 -14.60
N ILE A 38 -14.95 -18.73 -13.49
CA ILE A 38 -14.08 -17.57 -13.40
C ILE A 38 -13.05 -17.81 -12.30
N LEU A 39 -11.78 -17.59 -12.65
CA LEU A 39 -10.67 -17.51 -11.69
C LEU A 39 -10.32 -16.02 -11.52
N CYS A 40 -10.32 -15.56 -10.28
CA CYS A 40 -10.01 -14.19 -9.94
C CYS A 40 -8.74 -14.16 -9.08
N ASP A 41 -7.66 -13.73 -9.67
CA ASP A 41 -6.41 -13.49 -8.96
C ASP A 41 -6.45 -12.14 -8.23
N GLU A 42 -5.67 -11.99 -7.16
CA GLU A 42 -5.60 -10.79 -6.31
C GLU A 42 -6.99 -10.31 -5.85
N LEU A 43 -7.78 -11.25 -5.34
CA LEU A 43 -9.17 -11.02 -4.92
C LEU A 43 -9.32 -9.85 -3.93
N HIS A 44 -8.30 -9.57 -3.12
CA HIS A 44 -8.28 -8.47 -2.15
C HIS A 44 -8.42 -7.07 -2.80
N GLN A 45 -8.08 -6.91 -4.08
CA GLN A 45 -8.28 -5.64 -4.80
C GLN A 45 -9.75 -5.25 -4.95
N TYR A 46 -10.66 -6.20 -4.76
CA TYR A 46 -12.10 -6.03 -4.90
C TYR A 46 -12.84 -5.92 -3.56
N ASN A 47 -12.12 -5.70 -2.46
CA ASN A 47 -12.68 -5.67 -1.11
C ASN A 47 -13.36 -4.34 -0.72
N ASN A 48 -13.29 -3.32 -1.54
CA ASN A 48 -13.84 -1.99 -1.26
C ASN A 48 -15.23 -1.79 -1.89
N ALA A 49 -15.98 -0.79 -1.40
CA ALA A 49 -17.19 -0.27 -2.05
C ALA A 49 -16.79 0.51 -3.32
N SER A 50 -16.48 -0.20 -4.39
CA SER A 50 -15.95 0.36 -5.64
C SER A 50 -16.65 -0.25 -6.86
N GLY A 51 -16.70 0.50 -7.96
CA GLY A 51 -17.22 0.01 -9.24
C GLY A 51 -16.45 -1.23 -9.76
N GLN A 52 -15.18 -1.36 -9.41
CA GLN A 52 -14.38 -2.54 -9.72
C GLN A 52 -14.91 -3.79 -8.99
N GLY A 53 -15.18 -3.65 -7.69
CA GLY A 53 -15.77 -4.73 -6.91
C GLY A 53 -17.17 -5.10 -7.38
N ASP A 54 -17.97 -4.14 -7.80
CA ASP A 54 -19.32 -4.38 -8.34
C ASP A 54 -19.25 -5.08 -9.71
N ALA A 55 -18.28 -4.71 -10.56
CA ALA A 55 -18.03 -5.38 -11.82
C ALA A 55 -17.62 -6.86 -11.61
N MET A 56 -16.77 -7.14 -10.62
CA MET A 56 -16.42 -8.52 -10.23
C MET A 56 -17.67 -9.29 -9.77
N ALA A 57 -18.50 -8.71 -8.91
CA ALA A 57 -19.73 -9.34 -8.44
C ALA A 57 -20.70 -9.65 -9.60
N GLU A 58 -20.81 -8.75 -10.60
CA GLU A 58 -21.59 -9.01 -11.81
C GLU A 58 -21.05 -10.21 -12.59
N LEU A 59 -19.74 -10.34 -12.73
CA LEU A 59 -19.11 -11.46 -13.43
C LEU A 59 -19.33 -12.79 -12.69
N PHE A 60 -19.16 -12.81 -11.37
CA PHE A 60 -19.41 -14.00 -10.57
C PHE A 60 -20.87 -14.44 -10.63
N GLY A 61 -21.82 -13.52 -10.74
CA GLY A 61 -23.22 -13.83 -10.93
C GLY A 61 -23.59 -14.39 -12.32
N VAL A 62 -22.66 -14.41 -13.27
CA VAL A 62 -22.88 -14.92 -14.64
C VAL A 62 -22.45 -16.38 -14.78
N CYS A 63 -21.43 -16.81 -14.06
CA CYS A 63 -20.85 -18.15 -14.13
C CYS A 63 -21.41 -19.08 -13.04
N ARG A 64 -21.22 -20.38 -13.25
CA ARG A 64 -21.62 -21.41 -12.30
C ARG A 64 -20.58 -21.60 -11.19
N TYR A 65 -19.31 -21.48 -11.54
CA TYR A 65 -18.20 -21.68 -10.62
C TYR A 65 -17.29 -20.44 -10.60
N TYR A 66 -16.78 -20.12 -9.42
CA TYR A 66 -15.77 -19.08 -9.29
C TYR A 66 -14.77 -19.44 -8.19
N ILE A 67 -13.53 -19.09 -8.43
CA ILE A 67 -12.42 -19.23 -7.49
C ILE A 67 -11.74 -17.89 -7.37
N GLY A 68 -11.62 -17.38 -6.15
CA GLY A 68 -10.83 -16.19 -5.84
C GLY A 68 -9.53 -16.60 -5.16
N MET A 69 -8.42 -16.04 -5.60
CA MET A 69 -7.10 -16.29 -5.04
C MET A 69 -6.53 -14.99 -4.49
N THR A 70 -5.89 -15.04 -3.34
CA THR A 70 -5.19 -13.89 -2.74
C THR A 70 -4.26 -14.33 -1.62
N ALA A 71 -3.13 -13.67 -1.49
CA ALA A 71 -2.24 -13.84 -0.34
C ALA A 71 -2.76 -13.12 0.91
N THR A 72 -3.57 -12.06 0.76
CA THR A 72 -4.04 -11.19 1.84
C THR A 72 -5.56 -11.03 1.79
N LEU A 73 -6.30 -11.98 2.36
CA LEU A 73 -7.75 -11.95 2.34
C LEU A 73 -8.33 -10.81 3.20
N ILE A 74 -7.69 -10.52 4.32
CA ILE A 74 -8.12 -9.52 5.31
C ILE A 74 -6.98 -8.53 5.53
N ASN A 75 -7.22 -7.26 5.24
CA ASN A 75 -6.26 -6.16 5.43
C ASN A 75 -6.27 -5.58 6.86
N GLY A 76 -6.59 -6.41 7.86
CA GLY A 76 -6.61 -6.02 9.27
C GLY A 76 -7.91 -5.38 9.75
N TYR A 77 -8.86 -5.03 8.89
CA TYR A 77 -10.13 -4.40 9.25
C TYR A 77 -11.33 -5.24 8.80
N SER A 78 -12.39 -5.28 9.61
CA SER A 78 -13.63 -5.99 9.26
C SER A 78 -14.32 -5.41 8.02
N SER A 79 -14.24 -4.10 7.82
CA SER A 79 -14.76 -3.44 6.62
C SER A 79 -14.12 -3.93 5.33
N GLY A 80 -12.84 -4.32 5.37
CA GLY A 80 -12.12 -4.83 4.22
C GLY A 80 -12.70 -6.15 3.70
N ILE A 81 -13.18 -7.01 4.56
CA ILE A 81 -13.75 -8.30 4.13
C ILE A 81 -15.27 -8.24 3.89
N PHE A 82 -15.98 -7.29 4.47
CA PHE A 82 -17.45 -7.18 4.37
C PHE A 82 -17.94 -7.19 2.92
N HIS A 83 -17.41 -6.30 2.10
CA HIS A 83 -17.84 -6.18 0.70
C HIS A 83 -17.52 -7.44 -0.11
N LEU A 84 -16.38 -8.05 0.18
CA LEU A 84 -15.96 -9.27 -0.47
C LEU A 84 -16.91 -10.43 -0.12
N LEU A 85 -17.17 -10.66 1.16
CA LEU A 85 -18.11 -11.70 1.62
C LEU A 85 -19.50 -11.48 1.03
N TYR A 86 -19.96 -10.24 0.97
CA TYR A 86 -21.28 -9.96 0.42
C TYR A 86 -21.37 -10.23 -1.08
N ARG A 87 -20.30 -10.07 -1.82
CA ARG A 87 -20.22 -10.34 -3.26
C ARG A 87 -20.09 -11.84 -3.56
N LEU A 88 -19.34 -12.54 -2.72
CA LEU A 88 -19.10 -13.97 -2.89
C LEU A 88 -20.20 -14.84 -2.28
N LEU A 89 -20.65 -14.50 -1.08
CA LEU A 89 -21.53 -15.31 -0.23
C LEU A 89 -22.76 -14.51 0.24
N PRO A 90 -23.52 -13.87 -0.67
CA PRO A 90 -24.64 -13.00 -0.28
C PRO A 90 -25.70 -13.73 0.52
N GLY A 91 -25.93 -15.01 0.23
CA GLY A 91 -26.90 -15.84 0.95
C GLY A 91 -26.54 -16.05 2.42
N LEU A 92 -25.25 -16.24 2.73
CA LEU A 92 -24.78 -16.37 4.11
C LEU A 92 -24.85 -15.03 4.84
N MET A 93 -24.46 -13.94 4.20
CA MET A 93 -24.54 -12.61 4.78
C MET A 93 -25.99 -12.22 5.13
N LEU A 94 -26.95 -12.57 4.28
CA LEU A 94 -28.37 -12.34 4.54
C LEU A 94 -28.90 -13.23 5.66
N LYS A 95 -28.50 -14.49 5.73
CA LYS A 95 -28.86 -15.41 6.84
C LYS A 95 -28.31 -14.90 8.18
N ASP A 96 -27.14 -14.28 8.18
CA ASP A 96 -26.53 -13.62 9.35
C ASP A 96 -27.15 -12.24 9.66
N GLY A 97 -28.22 -11.86 8.96
CA GLY A 97 -28.93 -10.59 9.18
C GLY A 97 -28.20 -9.35 8.66
N LYS A 98 -27.10 -9.52 7.94
CA LYS A 98 -26.33 -8.40 7.40
C LYS A 98 -26.96 -7.86 6.13
N ARG A 99 -26.90 -6.54 5.94
CA ARG A 99 -27.43 -5.86 4.77
C ARG A 99 -26.32 -5.11 4.07
N TYR A 100 -26.23 -5.22 2.75
CA TYR A 100 -25.19 -4.55 1.94
C TYR A 100 -25.05 -3.05 2.19
N ARG A 101 -26.18 -2.36 2.40
CA ARG A 101 -26.22 -0.91 2.66
C ARG A 101 -25.87 -0.52 4.11
N LYS A 102 -25.60 -1.49 4.98
CA LYS A 102 -25.31 -1.27 6.40
C LYS A 102 -24.04 -2.00 6.84
N PRO A 103 -22.87 -1.65 6.28
CA PRO A 103 -21.60 -2.28 6.66
C PRO A 103 -21.28 -2.09 8.14
N GLY A 104 -21.72 -0.99 8.77
CA GLY A 104 -21.50 -0.74 10.18
C GLY A 104 -22.12 -1.79 11.12
N ASP A 105 -23.18 -2.49 10.71
CA ASP A 105 -23.77 -3.58 11.51
C ASP A 105 -22.83 -4.80 11.54
N PHE A 106 -22.08 -5.02 10.46
CA PHE A 106 -21.03 -6.04 10.40
C PHE A 106 -19.81 -5.65 11.22
N ASP A 107 -19.36 -4.39 11.09
CA ASP A 107 -18.23 -3.87 11.85
C ASP A 107 -18.49 -3.88 13.36
N ALA A 108 -19.72 -3.61 13.77
CA ALA A 108 -20.11 -3.63 15.20
C ALA A 108 -20.08 -5.04 15.80
N GLU A 109 -20.30 -6.08 15.00
CA GLU A 109 -20.34 -7.47 15.47
C GLU A 109 -18.98 -8.18 15.28
N TYR A 110 -18.33 -7.95 14.16
CA TYR A 110 -17.12 -8.69 13.75
C TYR A 110 -15.85 -7.85 13.76
N GLY A 111 -15.94 -6.55 13.91
CA GLY A 111 -14.80 -5.63 13.98
C GLY A 111 -14.52 -5.13 15.39
N VAL A 112 -13.45 -4.35 15.51
CA VAL A 112 -13.13 -3.59 16.70
C VAL A 112 -13.55 -2.14 16.49
N VAL A 113 -14.56 -1.66 17.25
CA VAL A 113 -15.11 -0.32 17.09
C VAL A 113 -14.97 0.46 18.39
N GLU A 114 -14.22 1.56 18.34
CA GLU A 114 -14.11 2.53 19.41
C GLU A 114 -15.22 3.58 19.27
N ASN A 115 -16.02 3.73 20.32
CA ASN A 115 -17.08 4.72 20.38
C ASN A 115 -16.76 5.78 21.44
N THR A 116 -16.62 7.03 21.00
CA THR A 116 -16.44 8.17 21.91
C THR A 116 -17.80 8.77 22.27
N TYR A 117 -18.02 9.01 23.54
CA TYR A 117 -19.26 9.60 24.02
C TYR A 117 -18.97 10.92 24.75
N GLU A 118 -19.78 11.92 24.48
CA GLU A 118 -19.86 13.13 25.27
C GLU A 118 -20.92 12.92 26.35
N ILE A 119 -20.53 13.10 27.61
CA ILE A 119 -21.45 13.06 28.75
C ILE A 119 -21.66 14.51 29.18
N LYS A 120 -22.88 15.03 29.03
CA LYS A 120 -23.28 16.31 29.57
C LYS A 120 -23.93 16.06 30.94
N ASP A 121 -23.29 16.53 31.99
CA ASP A 121 -23.84 16.46 33.30
C ASP A 121 -25.15 17.26 33.35
N ALA A 122 -26.12 16.72 34.08
CA ALA A 122 -27.34 17.46 34.36
C ALA A 122 -26.99 18.69 35.22
N ALA A 123 -27.50 19.86 34.85
CA ALA A 123 -27.33 21.04 35.66
C ALA A 123 -27.76 20.75 37.12
N TYR A 124 -27.00 21.27 38.05
CA TYR A 124 -27.07 20.99 39.51
C TYR A 124 -28.49 20.98 40.13
N ASN A 125 -29.49 21.53 39.46
CA ASN A 125 -30.89 21.64 39.95
C ASN A 125 -31.92 20.96 39.03
N SER A 126 -31.55 20.04 38.17
CA SER A 126 -32.50 19.35 37.30
C SER A 126 -32.57 17.86 37.62
N ASN A 127 -33.79 17.34 37.83
CA ASN A 127 -34.07 15.89 37.92
C ASN A 127 -33.83 15.14 36.58
N ARG A 128 -33.07 15.73 35.64
CA ARG A 128 -32.74 15.12 34.33
C ARG A 128 -31.50 14.26 34.47
N ARG A 129 -31.58 13.03 33.95
CA ARG A 129 -30.43 12.14 33.87
C ARG A 129 -29.38 12.73 32.92
N ALA A 130 -28.09 12.50 33.19
CA ALA A 130 -26.99 12.85 32.30
C ALA A 130 -27.23 12.29 30.88
N ILE A 131 -27.10 13.15 29.89
CA ILE A 131 -27.32 12.76 28.49
C ILE A 131 -25.99 12.27 27.94
N LYS A 132 -25.91 10.97 27.64
CA LYS A 132 -24.79 10.35 26.97
C LYS A 132 -25.04 10.40 25.46
N ARG A 133 -24.28 11.23 24.74
CA ARG A 133 -24.36 11.33 23.27
C ARG A 133 -23.10 10.73 22.62
N LYS A 134 -23.31 9.79 21.71
CA LYS A 134 -22.22 9.27 20.86
C LYS A 134 -21.76 10.37 19.92
N THR A 135 -20.52 10.80 20.03
CA THR A 135 -19.94 11.88 19.22
C THR A 135 -19.10 11.37 18.07
N LYS A 136 -18.38 10.25 18.25
CA LYS A 136 -17.50 9.69 17.25
C LYS A 136 -17.50 8.17 17.33
N SER A 137 -17.42 7.52 16.17
CA SER A 137 -17.15 6.09 16.03
C SER A 137 -15.94 5.92 15.12
N ARG A 138 -14.99 5.13 15.56
CA ARG A 138 -13.78 4.81 14.80
C ARG A 138 -13.59 3.31 14.77
N GLN A 139 -13.36 2.76 13.60
CA GLN A 139 -12.92 1.38 13.46
C GLN A 139 -11.42 1.28 13.79
N LEU A 140 -11.06 0.29 14.57
CA LEU A 140 -9.68 -0.07 14.90
C LEU A 140 -9.32 -1.37 14.16
N PRO A 141 -8.02 -1.65 13.96
CA PRO A 141 -7.58 -2.93 13.45
C PRO A 141 -8.09 -4.08 14.32
N GLY A 142 -8.55 -5.13 13.69
CA GLY A 142 -9.04 -6.32 14.33
C GLY A 142 -10.29 -6.89 13.63
N VAL A 143 -10.31 -8.21 13.50
CA VAL A 143 -11.44 -8.97 12.97
C VAL A 143 -11.70 -10.15 13.88
N SER A 144 -12.98 -10.36 14.25
CA SER A 144 -13.38 -11.47 15.10
C SER A 144 -13.09 -12.82 14.42
N PRO A 145 -12.53 -13.81 15.13
CA PRO A 145 -12.38 -15.18 14.64
C PRO A 145 -13.69 -15.83 14.17
N LEU A 146 -14.83 -15.31 14.61
CA LEU A 146 -16.13 -15.77 14.16
C LEU A 146 -16.37 -15.57 12.66
N VAL A 147 -15.69 -14.60 12.03
CA VAL A 147 -15.74 -14.42 10.57
C VAL A 147 -15.22 -15.66 9.87
N TYR A 148 -14.11 -16.23 10.37
CA TYR A 148 -13.56 -17.46 9.83
C TYR A 148 -14.55 -18.62 9.93
N SER A 149 -15.08 -18.89 11.12
CA SER A 149 -15.96 -20.03 11.34
C SER A 149 -17.31 -19.90 10.65
N ARG A 150 -17.86 -18.69 10.51
CA ARG A 150 -19.19 -18.47 9.92
C ARG A 150 -19.19 -18.34 8.40
N PHE A 151 -18.13 -17.79 7.82
CA PHE A 151 -18.13 -17.41 6.40
C PHE A 151 -17.02 -18.06 5.59
N LEU A 152 -15.88 -18.38 6.20
CA LEU A 152 -14.70 -18.81 5.44
C LEU A 152 -14.45 -20.31 5.50
N LEU A 153 -14.70 -20.96 6.63
CA LEU A 153 -14.29 -22.34 6.89
C LEU A 153 -14.73 -23.34 5.80
N GLU A 154 -15.94 -23.21 5.29
CA GLU A 154 -16.48 -24.12 4.27
C GLU A 154 -16.10 -23.72 2.82
N TYR A 155 -15.62 -22.49 2.62
CA TYR A 155 -15.43 -21.89 1.29
C TYR A 155 -14.01 -21.49 0.99
N THR A 156 -13.10 -21.62 1.96
CA THR A 156 -11.73 -21.13 1.82
C THR A 156 -10.73 -22.23 2.14
N SER A 157 -9.79 -22.45 1.24
CA SER A 157 -8.61 -23.28 1.49
C SER A 157 -7.41 -22.35 1.73
N PHE A 158 -6.65 -22.64 2.77
CA PHE A 158 -5.42 -21.90 3.10
C PHE A 158 -4.23 -22.79 2.76
N LEU A 159 -3.30 -22.23 2.04
CA LEU A 159 -2.03 -22.85 1.69
C LEU A 159 -0.92 -21.90 2.18
N SER A 160 -0.09 -22.35 3.10
CA SER A 160 1.09 -21.60 3.54
C SER A 160 2.32 -21.98 2.72
N LEU A 161 3.33 -21.12 2.70
CA LEU A 161 4.61 -21.45 2.05
C LEU A 161 5.22 -22.72 2.62
N SER A 162 5.06 -22.97 3.94
CA SER A 162 5.53 -24.19 4.59
C SER A 162 4.84 -25.47 4.08
N ASP A 163 3.62 -25.35 3.54
CA ASP A 163 2.88 -26.50 2.98
C ASP A 163 3.40 -26.88 1.59
N MET A 164 4.11 -25.99 0.91
CA MET A 164 4.72 -26.24 -0.40
C MET A 164 6.03 -27.04 -0.32
N GLY A 165 6.54 -27.28 0.89
CA GLY A 165 7.67 -28.17 1.13
C GLY A 165 9.02 -27.60 0.69
N LYS A 166 9.91 -28.48 0.15
CA LYS A 166 11.29 -28.14 -0.21
C LYS A 166 11.47 -27.48 -1.59
N ASP A 167 10.39 -27.20 -2.28
CA ASP A 167 10.44 -26.66 -3.65
C ASP A 167 10.66 -25.13 -3.68
N LEU A 168 10.71 -24.49 -2.50
CA LEU A 168 11.01 -23.07 -2.41
C LEU A 168 12.52 -22.85 -2.32
N PRO A 169 13.07 -21.84 -3.00
CA PRO A 169 14.46 -21.45 -2.83
C PRO A 169 14.72 -20.99 -1.40
N ASP A 170 15.87 -21.34 -0.86
CA ASP A 170 16.33 -20.79 0.40
C ASP A 170 16.51 -19.26 0.24
N TYR A 171 16.06 -18.50 1.22
CA TYR A 171 16.32 -17.07 1.29
C TYR A 171 16.81 -16.66 2.67
N GLU A 172 17.63 -15.64 2.72
CA GLU A 172 18.15 -15.05 3.94
C GLU A 172 17.87 -13.55 3.95
N GLU A 173 17.35 -13.06 5.08
CA GLU A 173 17.15 -11.63 5.32
C GLU A 173 18.30 -11.10 6.17
N ILE A 174 19.13 -10.22 5.61
CA ILE A 174 20.30 -9.66 6.27
C ILE A 174 20.05 -8.18 6.57
N PRO A 175 19.70 -7.81 7.83
CA PRO A 175 19.62 -6.42 8.21
C PRO A 175 21.04 -5.81 8.25
N VAL A 176 21.22 -4.69 7.57
CA VAL A 176 22.48 -3.94 7.53
C VAL A 176 22.32 -2.65 8.30
N PRO A 177 22.63 -2.60 9.60
CA PRO A 177 22.56 -1.37 10.39
C PRO A 177 23.64 -0.39 9.95
N LEU A 178 23.27 0.88 9.84
CA LEU A 178 24.19 1.96 9.48
C LEU A 178 23.95 3.15 10.41
N ASP A 179 25.04 3.75 10.88
CA ASP A 179 24.98 4.96 11.68
C ASP A 179 24.89 6.20 10.76
N MET A 180 24.06 7.15 11.17
CA MET A 180 24.09 8.47 10.52
C MET A 180 25.40 9.21 10.86
N PRO A 181 25.96 9.97 9.93
CA PRO A 181 27.03 10.90 10.25
C PRO A 181 26.59 11.85 11.38
N GLU A 182 27.47 12.14 12.33
CA GLU A 182 27.14 12.89 13.55
C GLU A 182 26.46 14.23 13.27
N ALA A 183 26.93 14.96 12.24
CA ALA A 183 26.33 16.22 11.83
C ALA A 183 24.91 16.07 11.30
N VAL A 184 24.61 14.98 10.56
CA VAL A 184 23.27 14.66 10.07
C VAL A 184 22.37 14.26 11.23
N TYR A 185 22.89 13.44 12.14
CA TYR A 185 22.16 12.98 13.33
C TYR A 185 21.77 14.16 14.24
N SER A 186 22.69 15.07 14.55
CA SER A 186 22.41 16.25 15.36
C SER A 186 21.33 17.14 14.72
N SER A 187 21.36 17.29 13.38
CA SER A 187 20.34 18.04 12.65
C SER A 187 19.00 17.32 12.67
N TYR A 188 19.00 15.99 12.53
CA TYR A 188 17.81 15.16 12.62
C TYR A 188 17.12 15.27 13.98
N GLU A 189 17.87 15.18 15.08
CA GLU A 189 17.34 15.33 16.44
C GLU A 189 16.70 16.72 16.66
N LYS A 190 17.36 17.76 16.15
CA LYS A 190 16.82 19.13 16.23
C LYS A 190 15.49 19.24 15.50
N ILE A 191 15.40 18.78 14.24
CA ILE A 191 14.18 18.78 13.43
C ILE A 191 13.08 17.96 14.14
N GLU A 192 13.41 16.77 14.64
CA GLU A 192 12.46 15.95 15.37
C GLU A 192 11.91 16.66 16.61
N HIS A 193 12.80 17.30 17.39
CA HIS A 193 12.41 18.02 18.58
C HIS A 193 11.45 19.18 18.27
N GLU A 194 11.79 20.03 17.29
CA GLU A 194 10.96 21.18 16.87
C GLU A 194 9.56 20.73 16.44
N LEU A 195 9.48 19.69 15.61
CA LEU A 195 8.21 19.16 15.14
C LEU A 195 7.41 18.46 16.25
N ARG A 196 8.09 17.72 17.13
CA ARG A 196 7.46 17.05 18.28
C ARG A 196 6.83 18.04 19.26
N MET A 197 7.44 19.23 19.42
CA MET A 197 6.86 20.29 20.26
C MET A 197 5.50 20.75 19.71
N VAL A 198 5.38 20.98 18.40
CA VAL A 198 4.09 21.33 17.77
C VAL A 198 3.06 20.21 17.90
N LEU A 199 3.48 18.95 17.74
CA LEU A 199 2.58 17.80 17.91
C LEU A 199 1.99 17.73 19.33
N LYS A 200 2.73 18.19 20.35
CA LYS A 200 2.28 18.20 21.75
C LYS A 200 1.43 19.43 22.10
N THR A 201 1.76 20.58 21.54
CA THR A 201 1.16 21.88 21.95
C THR A 201 -0.04 22.30 21.11
N ASP A 202 -0.04 22.01 19.80
CA ASP A 202 -1.16 22.35 18.91
C ASP A 202 -1.73 21.11 18.18
N ARG A 203 -2.81 20.57 18.72
CA ARG A 203 -3.50 19.41 18.16
C ARG A 203 -4.06 19.64 16.75
N LYS A 204 -4.46 20.88 16.41
CA LYS A 204 -5.02 21.19 15.07
C LYS A 204 -3.93 21.28 14.02
N ALA A 205 -2.82 21.93 14.35
CA ALA A 205 -1.65 21.95 13.50
C ALA A 205 -1.06 20.55 13.35
N ALA A 206 -0.91 19.81 14.44
CA ALA A 206 -0.40 18.44 14.47
C ALA A 206 -1.09 17.52 13.44
N GLN A 207 -2.41 17.53 13.37
CA GLN A 207 -3.17 16.70 12.40
C GLN A 207 -2.85 17.04 10.95
N LYS A 208 -2.51 18.28 10.65
CA LYS A 208 -2.21 18.74 9.29
C LYS A 208 -0.76 18.49 8.88
N ILE A 209 0.17 18.59 9.84
CA ILE A 209 1.61 18.44 9.56
C ILE A 209 2.12 17.00 9.74
N LEU A 210 1.33 16.08 10.34
CA LEU A 210 1.77 14.73 10.68
C LEU A 210 2.38 13.99 9.48
N SER A 211 1.77 14.08 8.31
CA SER A 211 2.28 13.44 7.10
C SER A 211 3.61 14.05 6.63
N ALA A 212 3.72 15.38 6.69
CA ALA A 212 4.96 16.08 6.32
C ALA A 212 6.08 15.78 7.35
N TYR A 213 5.72 15.73 8.63
CA TYR A 213 6.62 15.33 9.72
C TYR A 213 7.20 13.93 9.50
N LEU A 214 6.33 12.94 9.30
CA LEU A 214 6.76 11.56 9.11
C LEU A 214 7.59 11.41 7.83
N ASN A 215 7.18 12.07 6.74
CA ASN A 215 7.94 12.05 5.50
C ASN A 215 9.35 12.63 5.68
N LEU A 216 9.45 13.79 6.31
CA LEU A 216 10.75 14.45 6.51
C LEU A 216 11.68 13.57 7.34
N LEU A 217 11.23 13.04 8.46
CA LEU A 217 12.05 12.17 9.32
C LEU A 217 12.47 10.86 8.64
N THR A 218 11.69 10.38 7.68
CA THR A 218 12.06 9.17 6.94
C THR A 218 13.02 9.45 5.79
N VAL A 219 12.88 10.61 5.15
CA VAL A 219 13.68 10.96 3.96
C VAL A 219 15.00 11.62 4.32
N TYR A 220 15.02 12.46 5.37
CA TYR A 220 16.21 13.26 5.73
C TYR A 220 17.48 12.43 5.99
N PRO A 221 17.45 11.25 6.62
CA PRO A 221 18.63 10.41 6.74
C PRO A 221 19.25 9.97 5.40
N ASP A 222 18.39 9.76 4.38
CA ASP A 222 18.81 9.33 3.05
C ASP A 222 19.15 10.50 2.13
N GLN A 223 18.57 11.68 2.39
CA GLN A 223 18.74 12.91 1.59
C GLN A 223 18.77 14.13 2.52
N PRO A 224 19.89 14.40 3.22
CA PRO A 224 20.02 15.54 4.11
C PRO A 224 20.32 16.85 3.34
N TYR A 225 19.59 17.09 2.25
CA TYR A 225 19.68 18.28 1.41
C TYR A 225 18.38 18.49 0.64
N ASP A 226 18.12 19.74 0.25
CA ASP A 226 16.96 20.15 -0.55
C ASP A 226 15.60 19.70 0.02
N GLN A 227 15.51 19.59 1.35
CA GLN A 227 14.25 19.25 2.01
C GLN A 227 13.43 20.52 2.24
N PRO A 228 12.09 20.47 1.99
CA PRO A 228 11.24 21.62 2.20
C PRO A 228 11.10 21.94 3.70
N ALA A 229 11.07 23.22 4.02
CA ALA A 229 10.71 23.68 5.36
C ALA A 229 9.27 23.28 5.71
N ILE A 230 9.05 22.92 6.96
CA ILE A 230 7.70 22.65 7.48
C ILE A 230 7.13 23.93 8.07
N ILE A 231 6.00 24.35 7.51
CA ILE A 231 5.32 25.59 7.84
C ILE A 231 4.09 25.30 8.70
N HIS A 232 3.87 26.11 9.73
CA HIS A 232 2.70 26.02 10.57
C HIS A 232 1.42 26.29 9.76
N PRO A 233 0.45 25.34 9.70
CA PRO A 233 -0.66 25.40 8.73
C PRO A 233 -1.72 26.46 9.04
N ILE A 234 -1.63 27.15 10.18
CA ILE A 234 -2.55 28.18 10.63
C ILE A 234 -1.83 29.53 10.72
N GLU A 235 -0.65 29.57 11.33
CA GLU A 235 0.10 30.79 11.61
C GLU A 235 1.02 31.20 10.45
N GLY A 236 1.38 30.26 9.57
CA GLY A 236 2.32 30.52 8.47
C GLY A 236 3.78 30.68 8.89
N THR A 237 4.09 30.45 10.16
CA THR A 237 5.47 30.49 10.69
C THR A 237 6.22 29.21 10.33
N VAL A 238 7.54 29.30 10.16
CA VAL A 238 8.40 28.13 9.96
C VAL A 238 8.51 27.37 11.28
N ILE A 239 8.13 26.08 11.27
CA ILE A 239 8.28 25.17 12.40
C ILE A 239 9.68 24.56 12.40
N ALA A 240 10.11 24.03 11.27
CA ALA A 240 11.41 23.40 11.10
C ALA A 240 11.95 23.69 9.70
N GLU A 241 13.21 24.07 9.63
CA GLU A 241 13.95 24.26 8.38
C GLU A 241 15.12 23.29 8.36
N PRO A 242 15.01 22.19 7.58
CA PRO A 242 16.06 21.20 7.52
C PRO A 242 17.34 21.77 6.89
N PRO A 243 18.48 21.76 7.58
CA PRO A 243 19.72 22.25 6.99
C PRO A 243 20.25 21.27 5.94
N ASN A 244 20.94 21.82 4.93
CA ASN A 244 21.68 21.02 3.97
C ASN A 244 23.00 20.56 4.61
N MET A 245 23.10 19.25 4.89
CA MET A 245 24.28 18.62 5.50
C MET A 245 25.10 17.84 4.46
N ALA A 246 24.63 17.75 3.23
CA ALA A 246 25.28 17.11 2.10
C ALA A 246 24.77 17.73 0.79
N SER A 247 25.24 17.25 -0.33
CA SER A 247 24.76 17.58 -1.67
C SER A 247 24.41 16.33 -2.47
N PHE A 248 23.81 16.51 -3.63
CA PHE A 248 23.51 15.41 -4.56
C PHE A 248 24.79 14.67 -5.02
N GLU A 249 25.93 15.35 -5.05
CA GLU A 249 27.20 14.76 -5.51
C GLU A 249 27.93 13.97 -4.41
N ASP A 250 27.59 14.17 -3.13
CA ASP A 250 28.25 13.48 -2.03
C ASP A 250 27.74 12.04 -1.92
N ILE A 251 28.63 11.10 -1.63
CA ILE A 251 28.28 9.70 -1.36
C ILE A 251 28.00 9.57 0.15
N LEU A 252 26.81 9.16 0.48
CA LEU A 252 26.37 8.94 1.87
C LEU A 252 26.68 7.50 2.31
N PRO A 253 26.80 7.22 3.62
CA PRO A 253 27.14 5.88 4.11
C PRO A 253 26.23 4.77 3.60
N LYS A 254 24.93 5.06 3.45
CA LYS A 254 23.96 4.10 2.93
C LYS A 254 24.16 3.81 1.44
N GLU A 255 24.53 4.81 0.67
CA GLU A 255 24.85 4.66 -0.76
C GLU A 255 26.15 3.88 -0.92
N GLU A 256 27.19 4.24 -0.15
CA GLU A 256 28.48 3.55 -0.17
C GLU A 256 28.30 2.05 0.16
N LYS A 257 27.54 1.73 1.22
CA LYS A 257 27.26 0.34 1.59
C LYS A 257 26.43 -0.39 0.53
N THR A 258 25.50 0.30 -0.10
CA THR A 258 24.72 -0.26 -1.22
C THR A 258 25.63 -0.62 -2.40
N LEU A 259 26.53 0.27 -2.77
CA LEU A 259 27.52 0.03 -3.85
C LEU A 259 28.46 -1.13 -3.49
N GLU A 260 28.90 -1.23 -2.25
CA GLU A 260 29.72 -2.36 -1.76
C GLU A 260 29.00 -3.69 -1.94
N ILE A 261 27.74 -3.79 -1.47
CA ILE A 261 26.91 -5.01 -1.61
C ILE A 261 26.69 -5.33 -3.10
N VAL A 262 26.38 -4.33 -3.91
CA VAL A 262 26.19 -4.53 -5.36
C VAL A 262 27.45 -5.09 -6.01
N ARG A 263 28.64 -4.54 -5.71
CA ARG A 263 29.92 -5.03 -6.25
C ARG A 263 30.19 -6.49 -5.85
N GLU A 264 29.95 -6.81 -4.58
CA GLU A 264 30.12 -8.17 -4.05
C GLU A 264 29.22 -9.16 -4.79
N LYS A 265 27.94 -8.83 -4.93
CA LYS A 265 26.95 -9.68 -5.57
C LYS A 265 27.19 -9.85 -7.08
N LEU A 266 27.57 -8.78 -7.76
CA LEU A 266 27.94 -8.87 -9.18
C LEU A 266 29.22 -9.70 -9.38
N ALA A 267 30.19 -9.63 -8.50
CA ALA A 267 31.38 -10.47 -8.53
C ALA A 267 31.06 -11.97 -8.33
N ALA A 268 29.99 -12.28 -7.58
CA ALA A 268 29.44 -13.63 -7.43
C ALA A 268 28.60 -14.08 -8.65
N GLY A 269 28.43 -13.23 -9.66
CA GLY A 269 27.62 -13.54 -10.86
C GLY A 269 26.11 -13.32 -10.68
N GLU A 270 25.71 -12.72 -9.57
CA GLU A 270 24.31 -12.41 -9.25
C GLU A 270 23.87 -11.08 -9.89
N ARG A 271 22.56 -10.92 -10.12
CA ARG A 271 21.96 -9.63 -10.47
C ARG A 271 21.21 -9.06 -9.28
N VAL A 272 21.20 -7.73 -9.16
CA VAL A 272 20.66 -7.03 -7.99
C VAL A 272 19.43 -6.22 -8.36
N LEU A 273 18.37 -6.34 -7.55
CA LEU A 273 17.19 -5.51 -7.59
C LEU A 273 17.19 -4.57 -6.38
N ILE A 274 17.13 -3.26 -6.63
CA ILE A 274 17.08 -2.24 -5.56
C ILE A 274 15.69 -1.64 -5.48
N TYR A 275 15.05 -1.80 -4.34
CA TYR A 275 13.75 -1.18 -4.04
C TYR A 275 13.95 0.16 -3.33
N THR A 276 13.33 1.21 -3.90
CA THR A 276 13.27 2.54 -3.31
C THR A 276 11.83 3.01 -3.20
N SER A 277 11.39 3.36 -2.01
CA SER A 277 10.00 3.78 -1.76
C SER A 277 9.75 5.25 -2.13
N TRP A 278 10.78 6.09 -2.09
CA TRP A 278 10.67 7.54 -2.25
C TRP A 278 10.99 7.97 -3.68
N THR A 279 9.98 7.99 -4.54
CA THR A 279 10.16 8.36 -5.97
C THR A 279 10.16 9.88 -6.23
N ARG A 280 9.75 10.68 -5.26
CA ARG A 280 9.79 12.15 -5.35
C ARG A 280 11.14 12.73 -4.99
N THR A 281 11.99 11.94 -4.36
CA THR A 281 13.38 12.29 -4.05
C THR A 281 14.29 11.85 -5.20
N ASP A 282 15.43 12.45 -5.33
CA ASP A 282 16.39 12.10 -6.39
C ASP A 282 17.17 10.81 -6.11
N SER A 283 16.83 10.05 -5.05
CA SER A 283 17.55 8.84 -4.63
C SER A 283 17.76 7.82 -5.75
N GLN A 284 16.74 7.56 -6.57
CA GLN A 284 16.88 6.63 -7.71
C GLN A 284 17.88 7.14 -8.75
N LYS A 285 17.83 8.43 -9.06
CA LYS A 285 18.74 9.03 -10.05
C LYS A 285 20.16 9.08 -9.53
N LYS A 286 20.34 9.36 -8.25
CA LYS A 286 21.62 9.40 -7.58
C LYS A 286 22.29 8.04 -7.56
N LEU A 287 21.57 7.00 -7.13
CA LEU A 287 22.05 5.61 -7.19
C LEU A 287 22.40 5.19 -8.61
N LEU A 288 21.53 5.51 -9.58
CA LEU A 288 21.80 5.20 -10.99
C LEU A 288 23.10 5.86 -11.48
N LYS A 289 23.30 7.13 -11.16
CA LYS A 289 24.52 7.89 -11.52
C LYS A 289 25.76 7.23 -10.91
N GLN A 290 25.71 6.90 -9.61
CA GLN A 290 26.81 6.28 -8.90
C GLN A 290 27.15 4.89 -9.48
N LEU A 291 26.16 4.05 -9.77
CA LEU A 291 26.36 2.76 -10.41
C LEU A 291 27.00 2.90 -11.80
N HIS A 292 26.54 3.85 -12.60
CA HIS A 292 27.13 4.12 -13.92
C HIS A 292 28.59 4.63 -13.83
N GLN A 293 28.90 5.41 -12.81
CA GLN A 293 30.29 5.87 -12.57
C GLN A 293 31.24 4.71 -12.27
N GLU A 294 30.73 3.63 -11.68
CA GLU A 294 31.47 2.38 -11.47
C GLU A 294 31.45 1.42 -12.65
N GLY A 295 30.86 1.83 -13.79
CA GLY A 295 30.78 1.00 -14.98
C GLY A 295 29.72 -0.12 -14.88
N ILE A 296 28.82 -0.07 -13.88
CA ILE A 296 27.77 -1.05 -13.67
C ILE A 296 26.59 -0.71 -14.57
N CYS A 297 26.11 -1.72 -15.33
CA CYS A 297 24.93 -1.57 -16.18
C CYS A 297 23.66 -1.59 -15.32
N ALA A 298 23.09 -0.42 -15.07
CA ALA A 298 21.91 -0.22 -14.23
C ALA A 298 20.83 0.57 -14.95
N GLU A 299 19.56 0.27 -14.68
CA GLU A 299 18.40 1.04 -15.19
C GLU A 299 17.30 1.18 -14.14
N ILE A 300 16.44 2.21 -14.32
CA ILE A 300 15.26 2.45 -13.48
C ILE A 300 14.01 2.00 -14.23
N LEU A 301 13.25 1.07 -13.65
CA LEU A 301 11.91 0.75 -14.13
C LEU A 301 10.92 1.78 -13.59
N LYS A 302 10.41 2.62 -14.49
CA LYS A 302 9.51 3.73 -14.16
C LYS A 302 8.04 3.34 -14.30
N PRO A 303 7.12 3.99 -13.55
CA PRO A 303 5.67 3.80 -13.71
C PRO A 303 5.15 4.14 -15.12
N SER A 304 5.90 4.92 -15.91
CA SER A 304 5.55 5.26 -17.30
C SER A 304 5.59 4.05 -18.25
N VAL A 305 6.25 2.95 -17.86
CA VAL A 305 6.18 1.70 -18.61
C VAL A 305 4.83 1.05 -18.31
N PRO A 306 3.99 0.81 -19.35
CA PRO A 306 2.69 0.16 -19.17
C PRO A 306 2.84 -1.20 -18.47
N THR A 307 1.92 -1.52 -17.58
CA THR A 307 2.00 -2.75 -16.75
C THR A 307 2.17 -4.01 -17.61
N GLU A 308 1.43 -4.10 -18.71
CA GLU A 308 1.46 -5.26 -19.63
C GLU A 308 2.81 -5.43 -20.38
N LYS A 309 3.65 -4.38 -20.37
CA LYS A 309 4.94 -4.37 -21.07
C LYS A 309 6.14 -4.40 -20.13
N ARG A 310 5.93 -4.41 -18.83
CA ARG A 310 7.03 -4.35 -17.85
C ARG A 310 7.89 -5.58 -17.87
N GLU A 311 7.30 -6.75 -17.96
CA GLU A 311 8.00 -8.01 -18.02
C GLU A 311 8.89 -8.10 -19.28
N GLU A 312 8.32 -7.87 -20.44
CA GLU A 312 9.06 -7.80 -21.70
C GLU A 312 10.19 -6.75 -21.66
N TRP A 313 9.91 -5.60 -21.03
CA TRP A 313 10.87 -4.52 -20.85
C TRP A 313 12.07 -4.96 -20.01
N VAL A 314 11.85 -5.67 -18.90
CA VAL A 314 12.91 -6.21 -18.03
C VAL A 314 13.68 -7.32 -18.74
N GLU A 315 13.00 -8.31 -19.30
CA GLU A 315 13.64 -9.42 -20.02
C GLU A 315 14.58 -8.93 -21.12
N LYS A 316 14.09 -7.98 -21.92
CA LYS A 316 14.89 -7.38 -22.99
C LYS A 316 16.19 -6.79 -22.45
N ARG A 317 16.14 -6.06 -21.35
CA ARG A 317 17.32 -5.41 -20.75
C ARG A 317 18.27 -6.40 -20.11
N VAL A 318 17.74 -7.43 -19.46
CA VAL A 318 18.55 -8.53 -18.92
C VAL A 318 19.33 -9.22 -20.04
N ARG A 319 18.71 -9.46 -21.19
CA ARG A 319 19.39 -10.01 -22.39
C ARG A 319 20.49 -9.08 -22.92
N PHE A 320 20.34 -7.78 -22.76
CA PHE A 320 21.36 -6.79 -23.14
C PHE A 320 22.37 -6.47 -22.03
N GLY A 321 22.41 -7.25 -20.96
CA GLY A 321 23.44 -7.16 -19.93
C GLY A 321 23.08 -6.30 -18.72
N LEU A 322 21.80 -6.03 -18.47
CA LEU A 322 21.39 -5.34 -17.24
C LEU A 322 21.84 -6.13 -16.01
N GLN A 323 22.57 -5.46 -15.12
CA GLN A 323 23.12 -6.03 -13.90
C GLN A 323 22.32 -5.60 -12.66
N VAL A 324 21.87 -4.33 -12.63
CA VAL A 324 21.12 -3.75 -11.51
C VAL A 324 19.84 -3.11 -12.01
N LEU A 325 18.72 -3.48 -11.42
CA LEU A 325 17.42 -2.86 -11.65
C LEU A 325 17.02 -2.04 -10.42
N ILE A 326 16.71 -0.77 -10.62
CA ILE A 326 16.16 0.10 -9.55
C ILE A 326 14.68 0.30 -9.83
N THR A 327 13.82 0.12 -8.83
CA THR A 327 12.39 0.36 -8.98
C THR A 327 11.70 0.71 -7.66
N ASN A 328 10.46 1.17 -7.76
CA ASN A 328 9.58 1.28 -6.61
C ASN A 328 8.79 -0.02 -6.45
N PRO A 329 8.61 -0.56 -5.22
CA PRO A 329 7.82 -1.76 -5.00
C PRO A 329 6.44 -1.74 -5.66
N SER A 330 5.74 -0.60 -5.62
CA SER A 330 4.41 -0.44 -6.24
C SER A 330 4.39 -0.60 -7.77
N VAL A 331 5.54 -0.50 -8.43
CA VAL A 331 5.63 -0.72 -9.88
C VAL A 331 5.64 -2.20 -10.23
N VAL A 332 6.10 -3.05 -9.32
CA VAL A 332 6.27 -4.50 -9.51
C VAL A 332 5.27 -5.34 -8.71
N GLU A 333 4.39 -4.69 -7.93
CA GLU A 333 3.41 -5.31 -7.04
C GLU A 333 2.43 -6.27 -7.76
N THR A 334 2.21 -6.08 -9.06
CA THR A 334 1.22 -6.85 -9.84
C THR A 334 1.88 -7.95 -10.68
N GLY A 335 2.45 -8.98 -10.02
CA GLY A 335 2.79 -10.24 -10.67
C GLY A 335 3.86 -10.15 -11.77
N LEU A 336 4.91 -9.35 -11.57
CA LEU A 336 6.05 -9.27 -12.48
C LEU A 336 7.05 -10.37 -12.14
N ASP A 337 7.42 -11.19 -13.12
CA ASP A 337 8.47 -12.18 -12.96
C ASP A 337 9.87 -11.54 -13.02
N LEU A 338 10.58 -11.56 -11.88
CA LEU A 338 11.90 -10.96 -11.70
C LEU A 338 12.96 -12.01 -11.31
N ASN A 339 12.77 -13.27 -11.68
CA ASN A 339 13.65 -14.40 -11.32
C ASN A 339 15.10 -14.21 -11.78
N ALA A 340 15.35 -13.27 -12.69
CA ALA A 340 16.71 -12.93 -13.10
C ALA A 340 17.54 -12.23 -11.99
N PHE A 341 16.88 -11.69 -10.96
CA PHE A 341 17.50 -10.96 -9.86
C PHE A 341 17.44 -11.81 -8.59
N THR A 342 18.57 -12.33 -8.16
CA THR A 342 18.68 -13.22 -7.01
C THR A 342 18.93 -12.48 -5.69
N THR A 343 19.40 -11.23 -5.77
CA THR A 343 19.62 -10.36 -4.61
C THR A 343 18.67 -9.17 -4.66
N LEU A 344 17.94 -8.94 -3.55
CA LEU A 344 17.04 -7.81 -3.37
C LEU A 344 17.60 -6.89 -2.28
N ILE A 345 17.71 -5.60 -2.57
CA ILE A 345 18.10 -4.56 -1.60
C ILE A 345 16.92 -3.66 -1.35
N PHE A 346 16.38 -3.66 -0.14
CA PHE A 346 15.40 -2.70 0.32
C PHE A 346 16.12 -1.43 0.78
N TYR A 347 16.42 -0.54 -0.16
CA TYR A 347 17.14 0.71 0.11
C TYR A 347 16.33 1.65 0.98
N SER A 348 15.02 1.74 0.77
CA SER A 348 14.13 2.52 1.62
C SER A 348 12.86 1.72 1.93
N ILE A 349 12.46 1.70 3.20
CA ILE A 349 11.25 1.04 3.69
C ILE A 349 10.17 2.09 3.89
N GLY A 350 8.99 1.86 3.32
CA GLY A 350 7.82 2.71 3.52
C GLY A 350 7.02 2.32 4.75
N TYR A 351 6.02 3.13 5.10
CA TYR A 351 5.08 2.82 6.20
C TYR A 351 4.09 1.70 5.87
N ASN A 352 3.87 1.42 4.59
CA ASN A 352 3.07 0.29 4.17
C ASN A 352 4.01 -0.92 4.07
N LEU A 353 3.83 -1.85 4.96
CA LEU A 353 4.50 -3.16 4.93
C LEU A 353 3.87 -4.09 3.88
N PHE A 354 2.81 -3.63 3.21
CA PHE A 354 2.07 -4.35 2.17
C PHE A 354 1.46 -3.37 1.16
#